data_04e42f2a138b41d7b6c9bec00f30cd5b
#
_entry.id   04e42f2a138b41d7b6c9bec00f30cd5b
#
_cell.length_a   1.000
_cell.length_b   1.000
_cell.length_c   1.000
_cell.angle_alpha   90.00
_cell.angle_beta   90.00
_cell.angle_gamma   90.00
#
_symmetry.space_group_name_H-M   'P 1'
#
loop_
_entity.id
_entity.type
_entity.pdbx_description
1 polymer ?
#
loop_
_entity_poly.entity_id
_entity_poly.type
_entity_poly.pdbx_seq_one_letter_code
_entity_poly.pdbx_strand_id
1 'polypeptide(L)'
;MRTPRHVPRPQRQRGAVALLFGLTLLVLLAAGGLVVDLGHLYVLKSELQNGADAAALAGAKSINMQASGITAAADRAIKFAGKNKFNFASDLVITNADIGFSDNPDGPWATVSEATASPYGKSFIRVSTGNRQVNTYLMGVAGIPNMTTGGVAVAGRFVVDITPIGVCAVDPLNRIGARPTTPASGTPQLEMLEYGYRRGMTYDILQMKNIAGSSDPMLINPVDSPPTACGASNSSANFTAPFLCQGNSAIANNASFVYANTGVSAGPVEKALNSRFNQFGSGSACLASSAPPDRNVRDYPFGDLSNGPARWMNPVQTQQSQTHNAGTGLALNVPVSATTVGVLWTYSRPLKVTGTPGNYTEGAAFDVSEWSELYYNGSPRNAVKPGSYPSGLSASPYAETSGPYFLAPTVNTGAKDRRLMNLVILDCTIPAGSGACQKVPLLGVGRFFLQRPASMSGGSKGLYVEFAGLIEPVPNSEIKLYR
;
A
#
# COMPACT_ATOMS: atom_id res chain seq x y z
N MET A 1 35.84 51.48 -93.22
CA MET A 1 36.65 51.05 -92.10
C MET A 1 35.75 50.64 -90.98
N ARG A 2 35.69 49.33 -90.60
CA ARG A 2 34.91 48.81 -89.51
C ARG A 2 35.83 48.60 -88.27
N THR A 3 35.55 49.30 -87.24
CA THR A 3 36.25 49.16 -85.95
C THR A 3 35.87 47.82 -85.24
N PRO A 4 36.83 47.06 -84.73
CA PRO A 4 36.55 45.80 -84.01
C PRO A 4 35.94 46.08 -82.66
N ARG A 5 34.82 45.45 -82.29
CA ARG A 5 34.21 45.42 -80.96
C ARG A 5 35.08 44.60 -80.08
N HIS A 6 35.62 45.22 -79.04
CA HIS A 6 36.24 44.51 -77.91
C HIS A 6 35.17 43.78 -77.05
N VAL A 7 35.18 42.48 -77.07
CA VAL A 7 34.39 41.65 -76.13
C VAL A 7 35.15 41.54 -74.85
N PRO A 8 34.61 42.01 -73.72
CA PRO A 8 35.28 41.87 -72.44
C PRO A 8 35.38 40.39 -72.06
N ARG A 9 36.58 39.90 -71.75
CA ARG A 9 36.80 38.54 -71.22
C ARG A 9 36.15 38.44 -69.84
N PRO A 10 35.37 37.38 -69.54
CA PRO A 10 34.79 37.19 -68.25
C PRO A 10 35.95 36.99 -67.22
N GLN A 11 36.00 37.87 -66.22
CA GLN A 11 36.92 37.74 -65.15
C GLN A 11 36.56 36.47 -64.35
N ARG A 12 37.48 35.50 -64.28
CA ARG A 12 37.32 34.28 -63.55
C ARG A 12 37.25 34.60 -62.04
N GLN A 13 36.05 34.58 -61.44
CA GLN A 13 35.79 34.74 -60.03
C GLN A 13 36.22 33.48 -59.22
N ARG A 14 37.44 33.01 -59.43
CA ARG A 14 37.97 31.79 -58.78
C ARG A 14 38.15 31.96 -57.26
N GLY A 15 38.33 33.17 -56.76
CA GLY A 15 38.49 33.44 -55.34
C GLY A 15 37.18 33.45 -54.53
N ALA A 16 36.11 33.97 -55.13
CA ALA A 16 34.78 34.03 -54.48
C ALA A 16 34.14 32.63 -54.25
N VAL A 17 34.36 31.70 -55.19
CA VAL A 17 33.91 30.31 -55.03
C VAL A 17 34.63 29.57 -53.91
N ALA A 18 35.95 29.79 -53.78
CA ALA A 18 36.75 29.18 -52.70
C ALA A 18 36.35 29.70 -51.31
N LEU A 19 36.00 30.99 -51.21
CA LEU A 19 35.56 31.60 -49.95
C LEU A 19 34.14 31.13 -49.58
N LEU A 20 33.21 31.03 -50.55
CA LEU A 20 31.87 30.45 -50.35
C LEU A 20 31.96 28.97 -49.96
N PHE A 21 32.82 28.20 -50.62
CA PHE A 21 33.03 26.78 -50.28
C PHE A 21 33.58 26.63 -48.87
N GLY A 22 34.54 27.44 -48.47
CA GLY A 22 35.08 27.45 -47.11
C GLY A 22 34.03 27.77 -46.06
N LEU A 23 33.21 28.80 -46.28
CA LEU A 23 32.12 29.14 -45.37
C LEU A 23 31.02 28.06 -45.29
N THR A 24 30.61 27.51 -46.44
CA THR A 24 29.59 26.43 -46.45
C THR A 24 30.13 25.15 -45.82
N LEU A 25 31.41 24.81 -45.99
CA LEU A 25 32.03 23.66 -45.36
C LEU A 25 32.07 23.84 -43.83
N LEU A 26 32.37 25.04 -43.35
CA LEU A 26 32.38 25.36 -41.91
C LEU A 26 30.97 25.22 -41.29
N VAL A 27 29.92 25.70 -41.97
CA VAL A 27 28.53 25.54 -41.56
C VAL A 27 28.10 24.07 -41.55
N LEU A 28 28.49 23.32 -42.59
CA LEU A 28 28.19 21.87 -42.65
C LEU A 28 28.91 21.08 -41.55
N LEU A 29 30.18 21.41 -41.26
CA LEU A 29 30.89 20.79 -40.18
C LEU A 29 30.31 21.16 -38.81
N ALA A 30 29.87 22.39 -38.61
CA ALA A 30 29.22 22.82 -37.39
C ALA A 30 27.85 22.12 -37.19
N ALA A 31 27.05 22.02 -38.27
CA ALA A 31 25.76 21.32 -38.22
C ALA A 31 25.93 19.81 -38.02
N GLY A 32 26.86 19.16 -38.69
CA GLY A 32 27.21 17.75 -38.50
C GLY A 32 27.75 17.49 -37.09
N GLY A 33 28.57 18.40 -36.59
CA GLY A 33 29.11 18.36 -35.25
C GLY A 33 28.04 18.42 -34.15
N LEU A 34 27.07 19.31 -34.34
CA LEU A 34 25.92 19.41 -33.42
C LEU A 34 25.15 18.10 -33.35
N VAL A 35 24.88 17.44 -34.48
CA VAL A 35 24.15 16.17 -34.50
C VAL A 35 24.91 15.04 -33.81
N VAL A 36 26.22 14.94 -34.05
CA VAL A 36 27.07 13.89 -33.45
C VAL A 36 27.23 14.11 -31.94
N ASP A 37 27.56 15.34 -31.52
CA ASP A 37 27.79 15.65 -30.11
C ASP A 37 26.51 15.60 -29.29
N LEU A 38 25.36 16.06 -29.86
CA LEU A 38 24.07 15.96 -29.21
C LEU A 38 23.60 14.49 -29.09
N GLY A 39 23.82 13.71 -30.14
CA GLY A 39 23.54 12.27 -30.15
C GLY A 39 24.35 11.54 -29.07
N HIS A 40 25.63 11.83 -28.96
CA HIS A 40 26.50 11.28 -27.91
C HIS A 40 26.04 11.72 -26.52
N LEU A 41 25.71 12.99 -26.31
CA LEU A 41 25.17 13.48 -25.04
C LEU A 41 23.88 12.78 -24.63
N TYR A 42 23.01 12.52 -25.59
CA TYR A 42 21.74 11.80 -25.35
C TYR A 42 21.98 10.35 -24.90
N VAL A 43 22.92 9.65 -25.54
CA VAL A 43 23.32 8.29 -25.13
C VAL A 43 23.85 8.31 -23.70
N LEU A 44 24.77 9.24 -23.38
CA LEU A 44 25.32 9.36 -22.05
C LEU A 44 24.29 9.70 -20.98
N LYS A 45 23.32 10.57 -21.32
CA LYS A 45 22.19 10.87 -20.43
C LYS A 45 21.37 9.62 -20.15
N SER A 46 21.11 8.80 -21.16
CA SER A 46 20.38 7.54 -21.01
C SER A 46 21.16 6.53 -20.14
N GLU A 47 22.48 6.41 -20.35
CA GLU A 47 23.33 5.53 -19.52
C GLU A 47 23.33 5.99 -18.04
N LEU A 48 23.47 7.28 -17.78
CA LEU A 48 23.42 7.83 -16.41
C LEU A 48 22.05 7.63 -15.76
N GLN A 49 20.98 7.82 -16.51
CA GLN A 49 19.61 7.59 -16.01
C GLN A 49 19.41 6.12 -15.68
N ASN A 50 19.78 5.20 -16.57
CA ASN A 50 19.67 3.76 -16.33
C ASN A 50 20.50 3.33 -15.10
N GLY A 51 21.68 3.93 -14.92
CA GLY A 51 22.52 3.68 -13.75
C GLY A 51 21.88 4.20 -12.45
N ALA A 52 21.29 5.39 -12.48
CA ALA A 52 20.53 5.95 -11.35
C ALA A 52 19.32 5.08 -10.99
N ASP A 53 18.54 4.66 -12.00
CA ASP A 53 17.36 3.82 -11.85
C ASP A 53 17.72 2.47 -11.22
N ALA A 54 18.75 1.80 -11.74
CA ALA A 54 19.25 0.53 -11.21
C ALA A 54 19.74 0.66 -9.76
N ALA A 55 20.45 1.74 -9.45
CA ALA A 55 20.96 2.00 -8.11
C ALA A 55 19.82 2.29 -7.13
N ALA A 56 18.86 3.15 -7.52
CA ALA A 56 17.72 3.50 -6.68
C ALA A 56 16.84 2.26 -6.38
N LEU A 57 16.52 1.45 -7.41
CA LEU A 57 15.76 0.21 -7.24
C LEU A 57 16.48 -0.80 -6.35
N ALA A 58 17.80 -0.94 -6.50
CA ALA A 58 18.59 -1.85 -5.68
C ALA A 58 18.65 -1.38 -4.22
N GLY A 59 18.81 -0.07 -4.00
CA GLY A 59 18.81 0.53 -2.67
C GLY A 59 17.46 0.40 -1.98
N ALA A 60 16.37 0.70 -2.67
CA ALA A 60 15.01 0.64 -2.12
C ALA A 60 14.67 -0.74 -1.54
N LYS A 61 15.22 -1.83 -2.10
CA LYS A 61 15.05 -3.20 -1.58
C LYS A 61 15.53 -3.38 -0.14
N SER A 62 16.45 -2.57 0.32
CA SER A 62 17.07 -2.73 1.64
C SER A 62 16.48 -1.81 2.69
N ILE A 63 15.66 -0.84 2.29
CA ILE A 63 15.01 0.07 3.24
C ILE A 63 14.09 -0.72 4.14
N ASN A 64 14.31 -0.62 5.47
CA ASN A 64 13.54 -1.33 6.50
C ASN A 64 13.21 -0.44 7.70
N MET A 65 13.32 0.88 7.56
CA MET A 65 13.10 1.89 8.60
C MET A 65 14.00 1.75 9.83
N GLN A 66 15.12 1.07 9.68
CA GLN A 66 16.15 0.95 10.71
C GLN A 66 17.49 1.47 10.17
N ALA A 67 18.39 1.87 11.06
CA ALA A 67 19.71 2.35 10.69
C ALA A 67 20.47 1.37 9.79
N SER A 68 20.39 0.07 10.11
CA SER A 68 21.00 -0.99 9.30
C SER A 68 20.43 -1.08 7.89
N GLY A 69 19.13 -0.80 7.73
CA GLY A 69 18.48 -0.79 6.41
C GLY A 69 18.88 0.42 5.58
N ILE A 70 19.06 1.59 6.19
CA ILE A 70 19.55 2.79 5.50
C ILE A 70 20.99 2.58 5.00
N THR A 71 21.88 2.06 5.86
CA THR A 71 23.26 1.76 5.48
C THR A 71 23.31 0.72 4.36
N ALA A 72 22.57 -0.37 4.51
CA ALA A 72 22.49 -1.42 3.47
C ALA A 72 21.91 -0.91 2.15
N ALA A 73 20.96 0.05 2.19
CA ALA A 73 20.38 0.65 1.00
C ALA A 73 21.43 1.53 0.26
N ALA A 74 22.19 2.33 1.00
CA ALA A 74 23.26 3.13 0.42
C ALA A 74 24.35 2.26 -0.22
N ASP A 75 24.83 1.24 0.50
CA ASP A 75 25.85 0.32 0.01
C ASP A 75 25.41 -0.42 -1.26
N ARG A 76 24.14 -0.86 -1.29
CA ARG A 76 23.58 -1.50 -2.48
C ARG A 76 23.45 -0.53 -3.65
N ALA A 77 23.00 0.69 -3.42
CA ALA A 77 22.90 1.70 -4.46
C ALA A 77 24.25 1.96 -5.09
N ILE A 78 25.30 2.17 -4.29
CA ILE A 78 26.68 2.37 -4.74
C ILE A 78 27.16 1.16 -5.56
N LYS A 79 26.98 -0.04 -5.03
CA LYS A 79 27.38 -1.27 -5.70
C LYS A 79 26.69 -1.49 -7.05
N PHE A 80 25.40 -1.17 -7.15
CA PHE A 80 24.64 -1.34 -8.39
C PHE A 80 24.89 -0.22 -9.39
N ALA A 81 25.15 1.00 -8.95
CA ALA A 81 25.66 2.05 -9.82
C ALA A 81 26.96 1.63 -10.52
N GLY A 82 27.92 1.10 -9.76
CA GLY A 82 29.22 0.64 -10.29
C GLY A 82 29.14 -0.55 -11.26
N LYS A 83 28.00 -1.22 -11.37
CA LYS A 83 27.76 -2.24 -12.40
C LYS A 83 27.35 -1.66 -13.76
N ASN A 84 26.99 -0.39 -13.77
CA ASN A 84 26.59 0.33 -14.98
C ASN A 84 27.79 1.08 -15.54
N LYS A 85 27.92 1.08 -16.84
CA LYS A 85 28.98 1.79 -17.53
C LYS A 85 28.51 3.20 -17.90
N PHE A 86 29.44 4.12 -17.89
CA PHE A 86 29.29 5.47 -18.38
C PHE A 86 30.30 5.72 -19.48
N ASN A 87 29.93 6.38 -20.53
CA ASN A 87 30.77 6.67 -21.68
C ASN A 87 31.43 5.40 -22.23
N PHE A 88 30.64 4.33 -22.37
CA PHE A 88 30.97 3.00 -22.90
C PHE A 88 31.98 2.17 -22.08
N ALA A 89 32.83 2.77 -21.28
CA ALA A 89 33.94 2.04 -20.65
C ALA A 89 34.08 2.27 -19.14
N SER A 90 33.79 3.44 -18.62
CA SER A 90 34.02 3.81 -17.23
C SER A 90 32.88 3.32 -16.33
N ASP A 91 33.20 2.85 -15.12
CA ASP A 91 32.21 2.51 -14.13
C ASP A 91 31.52 3.79 -13.60
N LEU A 92 30.21 3.70 -13.39
CA LEU A 92 29.48 4.79 -12.78
C LEU A 92 29.74 4.81 -11.28
N VAL A 93 30.57 5.75 -10.85
CA VAL A 93 30.91 5.91 -9.42
C VAL A 93 29.97 6.95 -8.80
N ILE A 94 29.26 6.55 -7.75
CA ILE A 94 28.48 7.42 -6.85
C ILE A 94 28.95 7.22 -5.42
N THR A 95 28.67 8.16 -4.55
CA THR A 95 29.03 8.16 -3.14
C THR A 95 27.81 8.38 -2.26
N ASN A 96 27.97 8.33 -0.94
CA ASN A 96 26.89 8.65 -0.01
C ASN A 96 26.35 10.10 -0.17
N ALA A 97 27.14 11.02 -0.72
CA ALA A 97 26.71 12.38 -0.99
C ALA A 97 25.69 12.47 -2.13
N ASP A 98 25.67 11.46 -3.01
CA ASP A 98 24.77 11.35 -4.15
C ASP A 98 23.44 10.65 -3.81
N ILE A 99 23.28 10.22 -2.54
CA ILE A 99 22.15 9.44 -2.06
C ILE A 99 21.40 10.22 -0.99
N GLY A 100 20.09 10.29 -1.15
CA GLY A 100 19.18 10.88 -0.16
C GLY A 100 18.04 9.93 0.19
N PHE A 101 17.51 10.07 1.39
CA PHE A 101 16.36 9.32 1.89
C PHE A 101 15.24 10.25 2.30
N SER A 102 14.00 9.82 2.08
CA SER A 102 12.81 10.58 2.44
C SER A 102 11.65 9.68 2.84
N ASP A 103 10.67 10.26 3.51
CA ASP A 103 9.35 9.71 3.76
C ASP A 103 8.34 10.04 2.63
N ASN A 104 8.73 10.93 1.71
CA ASN A 104 7.92 11.36 0.58
C ASN A 104 8.74 11.26 -0.73
N PRO A 105 8.16 10.81 -1.85
CA PRO A 105 8.85 10.70 -3.14
C PRO A 105 9.35 12.04 -3.71
N ASP A 106 8.81 13.14 -3.25
CA ASP A 106 9.22 14.50 -3.67
C ASP A 106 10.21 15.18 -2.69
N GLY A 107 10.57 14.53 -1.59
CA GLY A 107 11.44 15.07 -0.55
C GLY A 107 10.67 15.73 0.61
N PRO A 108 11.32 16.41 1.53
CA PRO A 108 12.77 16.73 1.56
C PRO A 108 13.69 15.51 1.74
N TRP A 109 14.93 15.64 1.24
CA TRP A 109 15.90 14.55 1.21
C TRP A 109 16.92 14.68 2.35
N ALA A 110 16.92 13.73 3.26
CA ALA A 110 17.94 13.57 4.29
C ALA A 110 19.18 12.85 3.72
N THR A 111 20.34 13.25 4.15
CA THR A 111 21.60 12.55 3.84
C THR A 111 21.62 11.14 4.44
N VAL A 112 22.54 10.28 4.01
CA VAL A 112 22.70 8.93 4.58
C VAL A 112 22.93 9.01 6.09
N SER A 113 23.73 9.97 6.58
CA SER A 113 24.00 10.15 8.01
C SER A 113 22.76 10.56 8.80
N GLU A 114 22.01 11.54 8.32
CA GLU A 114 20.78 12.01 8.95
C GLU A 114 19.70 10.92 8.95
N ALA A 115 19.56 10.21 7.83
CA ALA A 115 18.61 9.11 7.72
C ALA A 115 18.98 7.92 8.61
N THR A 116 20.28 7.65 8.80
CA THR A 116 20.77 6.63 9.74
C THR A 116 20.47 7.00 11.19
N ALA A 117 20.61 8.28 11.52
CA ALA A 117 20.28 8.80 12.86
C ALA A 117 18.76 8.82 13.13
N SER A 118 17.93 9.01 12.07
CA SER A 118 16.47 9.03 12.15
C SER A 118 15.84 8.20 11.02
N PRO A 119 15.93 6.86 11.09
CA PRO A 119 15.58 5.96 9.98
C PRO A 119 14.07 5.73 9.84
N TYR A 120 13.31 6.02 10.88
CA TYR A 120 11.87 5.77 10.87
C TYR A 120 11.16 6.66 9.84
N GLY A 121 10.21 6.08 9.11
CA GLY A 121 9.49 6.78 8.04
C GLY A 121 10.22 6.83 6.69
N LYS A 122 11.55 6.63 6.65
CA LYS A 122 12.31 6.67 5.40
C LYS A 122 11.94 5.48 4.51
N SER A 123 11.12 5.76 3.49
CA SER A 123 10.58 4.75 2.55
C SER A 123 11.10 4.92 1.13
N PHE A 124 11.70 6.06 0.83
CA PHE A 124 12.21 6.42 -0.48
C PHE A 124 13.70 6.68 -0.46
N ILE A 125 14.36 6.27 -1.52
CA ILE A 125 15.75 6.58 -1.81
C ILE A 125 15.82 7.36 -3.11
N ARG A 126 16.57 8.45 -3.11
CA ARG A 126 16.96 9.21 -4.28
C ARG A 126 18.43 8.95 -4.58
N VAL A 127 18.73 8.66 -5.81
CA VAL A 127 20.12 8.54 -6.30
C VAL A 127 20.33 9.54 -7.40
N SER A 128 21.40 10.33 -7.28
CA SER A 128 21.85 11.25 -8.31
C SER A 128 23.19 10.77 -8.85
N THR A 129 23.41 10.83 -10.15
CA THR A 129 24.72 10.54 -10.72
C THR A 129 25.64 11.76 -10.71
N GLY A 130 25.13 12.89 -10.21
CA GLY A 130 25.80 14.20 -10.33
C GLY A 130 25.83 14.70 -11.76
N ASN A 131 26.31 15.92 -11.91
CA ASN A 131 26.57 16.50 -13.22
C ASN A 131 27.92 15.99 -13.75
N ARG A 132 27.90 15.17 -14.80
CA ARG A 132 29.09 14.63 -15.45
C ARG A 132 29.44 15.50 -16.64
N GLN A 133 30.70 15.93 -16.70
CA GLN A 133 31.25 16.69 -17.80
C GLN A 133 31.63 15.75 -18.94
N VAL A 134 31.22 16.09 -20.14
CA VAL A 134 31.42 15.31 -21.37
C VAL A 134 32.11 16.20 -22.39
N ASN A 135 33.23 15.74 -22.90
CA ASN A 135 33.94 16.43 -23.98
C ASN A 135 33.14 16.31 -25.30
N THR A 136 33.00 17.40 -26.00
CA THR A 136 32.42 17.41 -27.36
C THR A 136 33.49 17.05 -28.38
N TYR A 137 33.10 16.40 -29.45
CA TYR A 137 33.99 16.00 -30.53
C TYR A 137 34.21 17.12 -31.58
N LEU A 138 33.12 17.73 -31.99
CA LEU A 138 33.14 18.71 -33.10
C LEU A 138 32.68 20.09 -32.64
N MET A 139 31.82 20.21 -31.65
CA MET A 139 31.37 21.50 -31.12
C MET A 139 32.49 22.26 -30.39
N GLY A 140 33.55 21.58 -29.99
CA GLY A 140 34.77 22.22 -29.47
C GLY A 140 35.39 23.25 -30.46
N VAL A 141 35.27 23.00 -31.75
CA VAL A 141 35.71 23.94 -32.80
C VAL A 141 34.82 25.19 -32.83
N ALA A 142 33.56 25.08 -32.41
CA ALA A 142 32.64 26.21 -32.32
C ALA A 142 32.69 26.92 -30.95
N GLY A 143 33.69 26.60 -30.12
CA GLY A 143 33.88 27.21 -28.78
C GLY A 143 33.10 26.57 -27.65
N ILE A 144 32.52 25.39 -27.83
CA ILE A 144 31.80 24.61 -26.80
C ILE A 144 32.56 23.29 -26.56
N PRO A 145 33.64 23.30 -25.78
CA PRO A 145 34.47 22.11 -25.62
C PRO A 145 33.85 21.04 -24.70
N ASN A 146 32.93 21.41 -23.83
CA ASN A 146 32.32 20.53 -22.83
C ASN A 146 30.82 20.77 -22.69
N MET A 147 30.11 19.70 -22.44
CA MET A 147 28.70 19.72 -22.04
C MET A 147 28.52 18.93 -20.74
N THR A 148 27.46 19.18 -19.98
CA THR A 148 27.18 18.47 -18.74
C THR A 148 25.86 17.73 -18.84
N THR A 149 25.82 16.52 -18.28
CA THR A 149 24.61 15.72 -18.18
C THR A 149 24.61 14.90 -16.90
N GLY A 150 23.43 14.48 -16.45
CA GLY A 150 23.28 13.67 -15.24
C GLY A 150 21.94 12.92 -15.26
N GLY A 151 21.84 11.94 -14.38
CA GLY A 151 20.61 11.19 -14.13
C GLY A 151 20.21 11.30 -12.65
N VAL A 152 18.92 11.27 -12.39
CA VAL A 152 18.35 11.23 -11.05
C VAL A 152 17.21 10.23 -11.05
N ALA A 153 17.20 9.35 -10.06
CA ALA A 153 16.13 8.37 -9.87
C ALA A 153 15.64 8.40 -8.43
N VAL A 154 14.36 8.22 -8.25
CA VAL A 154 13.71 8.00 -6.97
C VAL A 154 13.02 6.66 -7.00
N ALA A 155 13.37 5.79 -6.07
CA ALA A 155 12.68 4.52 -5.87
C ALA A 155 12.20 4.41 -4.43
N GLY A 156 11.07 3.78 -4.26
CA GLY A 156 10.51 3.55 -2.93
C GLY A 156 10.01 2.15 -2.76
N ARG A 157 9.96 1.72 -1.53
CA ARG A 157 9.33 0.50 -1.16
C ARG A 157 7.82 0.74 -1.11
N PHE A 158 7.05 -0.19 -1.67
CA PHE A 158 5.60 -0.11 -1.62
C PHE A 158 5.12 -0.03 -0.17
N VAL A 159 4.36 1.00 0.13
CA VAL A 159 3.67 1.16 1.41
C VAL A 159 2.30 0.54 1.25
N VAL A 160 1.85 -0.25 2.22
CA VAL A 160 0.47 -0.75 2.20
C VAL A 160 -0.45 0.41 2.56
N ASP A 161 -1.31 0.78 1.63
CA ASP A 161 -2.36 1.74 1.92
C ASP A 161 -3.29 1.17 2.99
N ILE A 162 -3.51 1.91 4.05
CA ILE A 162 -4.39 1.55 5.13
C ILE A 162 -5.56 2.53 5.27
N THR A 163 -6.69 2.01 5.70
CA THR A 163 -7.73 2.81 6.33
C THR A 163 -7.28 3.07 7.77
N PRO A 164 -7.11 4.32 8.22
CA PRO A 164 -6.45 4.63 9.50
C PRO A 164 -7.31 4.25 10.71
N ILE A 165 -7.66 2.99 10.80
CA ILE A 165 -8.34 2.34 11.92
C ILE A 165 -7.47 1.17 12.37
N GLY A 166 -7.21 1.09 13.66
CA GLY A 166 -6.53 -0.02 14.28
C GLY A 166 -7.49 -0.89 15.09
N VAL A 167 -7.33 -2.19 14.97
CA VAL A 167 -8.06 -3.20 15.74
C VAL A 167 -7.09 -4.02 16.57
N CYS A 168 -7.51 -4.42 17.76
CA CYS A 168 -6.68 -5.26 18.61
C CYS A 168 -6.63 -6.69 18.07
N ALA A 169 -5.46 -7.30 18.09
CA ALA A 169 -5.32 -8.73 17.85
C ALA A 169 -6.15 -9.52 18.86
N VAL A 170 -6.80 -10.58 18.42
CA VAL A 170 -7.46 -11.54 19.30
C VAL A 170 -6.41 -12.43 20.01
N ASP A 171 -5.35 -12.77 19.30
CA ASP A 171 -4.17 -13.45 19.83
C ASP A 171 -2.88 -12.73 19.34
N PRO A 172 -2.34 -11.79 20.12
CA PRO A 172 -1.16 -11.04 19.69
C PRO A 172 0.14 -11.85 19.70
N LEU A 173 0.16 -13.01 20.37
CA LEU A 173 1.35 -13.84 20.49
C LEU A 173 1.55 -14.78 19.29
N ASN A 174 0.46 -15.16 18.63
CA ASN A 174 0.48 -16.12 17.55
C ASN A 174 0.00 -15.50 16.24
N ARG A 175 0.95 -15.20 15.34
CA ARG A 175 0.61 -14.74 13.98
C ARG A 175 -0.22 -15.79 13.25
N ILE A 176 0.15 -17.06 13.36
CA ILE A 176 -0.59 -18.20 12.86
C ILE A 176 -0.94 -19.10 14.03
N GLY A 177 -2.22 -19.22 14.30
CA GLY A 177 -2.82 -20.15 15.25
C GLY A 177 -3.62 -21.22 14.54
N ALA A 178 -4.15 -22.16 15.30
CA ALA A 178 -4.97 -23.24 14.79
C ALA A 178 -6.23 -23.45 15.62
N ARG A 179 -7.34 -23.78 14.95
CA ARG A 179 -8.61 -24.15 15.55
C ARG A 179 -9.10 -25.46 14.92
N PRO A 180 -9.45 -26.47 15.70
CA PRO A 180 -10.03 -27.69 15.15
C PRO A 180 -11.42 -27.41 14.57
N THR A 181 -11.70 -27.96 13.39
CA THR A 181 -13.06 -27.99 12.82
C THR A 181 -13.91 -29.03 13.53
N THR A 182 -15.21 -29.02 13.25
CA THR A 182 -16.17 -29.97 13.83
C THR A 182 -16.78 -30.82 12.71
N PRO A 183 -16.09 -31.85 12.19
CA PRO A 183 -16.58 -32.68 11.10
C PRO A 183 -17.78 -33.54 11.55
N ALA A 184 -18.60 -33.96 10.59
CA ALA A 184 -19.70 -34.88 10.83
C ALA A 184 -19.17 -36.27 11.21
N SER A 185 -18.04 -36.64 10.62
CA SER A 185 -17.31 -37.90 10.82
C SER A 185 -15.87 -37.68 10.42
N GLY A 186 -14.98 -38.46 10.97
CA GLY A 186 -13.53 -38.37 10.67
C GLY A 186 -12.75 -37.50 11.65
N THR A 187 -11.51 -37.24 11.29
CA THR A 187 -10.58 -36.44 12.11
C THR A 187 -10.80 -34.94 11.87
N PRO A 188 -10.91 -34.11 12.92
CA PRO A 188 -10.95 -32.66 12.76
C PRO A 188 -9.76 -32.13 11.97
N GLN A 189 -10.03 -31.27 11.03
CA GLN A 189 -9.00 -30.49 10.36
C GLN A 189 -8.68 -29.25 11.19
N LEU A 190 -7.53 -28.65 10.96
CA LEU A 190 -7.14 -27.43 11.63
C LEU A 190 -7.38 -26.24 10.73
N GLU A 191 -8.26 -25.34 11.16
CA GLU A 191 -8.48 -24.03 10.54
C GLU A 191 -7.39 -23.05 11.01
N MET A 192 -6.81 -22.30 10.07
CA MET A 192 -5.83 -21.26 10.37
C MET A 192 -6.49 -20.05 11.02
N LEU A 193 -5.92 -19.63 12.12
CA LEU A 193 -6.21 -18.34 12.77
C LEU A 193 -5.07 -17.37 12.46
N GLU A 194 -5.40 -16.12 12.22
CA GLU A 194 -4.42 -15.07 11.95
C GLU A 194 -4.54 -14.00 13.04
N TYR A 195 -3.56 -13.95 13.95
CA TYR A 195 -3.67 -13.18 15.19
C TYR A 195 -5.00 -13.43 15.92
N GLY A 196 -5.49 -14.67 15.86
CA GLY A 196 -6.76 -15.11 16.46
C GLY A 196 -8.00 -14.79 15.62
N TYR A 197 -7.89 -14.03 14.55
CA TYR A 197 -9.00 -13.78 13.62
C TYR A 197 -9.25 -14.99 12.71
N ARG A 198 -10.52 -15.23 12.42
CA ARG A 198 -10.99 -16.25 11.47
C ARG A 198 -11.43 -15.60 10.17
N ARG A 199 -10.97 -16.11 9.04
CA ARG A 199 -11.43 -15.66 7.72
C ARG A 199 -12.90 -15.99 7.52
N GLY A 200 -13.65 -15.10 6.90
CA GLY A 200 -15.07 -15.25 6.65
C GLY A 200 -15.97 -15.02 7.87
N MET A 201 -15.43 -14.56 8.98
CA MET A 201 -16.23 -14.14 10.12
C MET A 201 -16.41 -12.63 10.19
N THR A 202 -17.64 -12.22 10.52
CA THR A 202 -17.95 -10.81 10.76
C THR A 202 -17.74 -10.46 12.24
N TYR A 203 -17.04 -9.37 12.44
CA TYR A 203 -16.73 -8.80 13.75
C TYR A 203 -17.39 -7.44 13.88
N ASP A 204 -18.04 -7.19 15.03
CA ASP A 204 -18.38 -5.83 15.42
C ASP A 204 -17.21 -5.20 16.18
N ILE A 205 -16.38 -4.50 15.46
CA ILE A 205 -15.14 -3.96 16.04
C ILE A 205 -15.38 -2.82 17.04
N LEU A 206 -16.60 -2.29 17.15
CA LEU A 206 -16.98 -1.38 18.25
C LEU A 206 -17.27 -2.11 19.55
N GLN A 207 -17.55 -3.40 19.50
CA GLN A 207 -17.88 -4.22 20.65
C GLN A 207 -16.72 -5.10 21.10
N MET A 208 -15.61 -5.09 20.37
CA MET A 208 -14.42 -5.82 20.78
C MET A 208 -13.85 -5.18 22.03
N LYS A 209 -13.71 -5.97 23.08
CA LYS A 209 -13.11 -5.51 24.33
C LYS A 209 -11.64 -5.84 24.32
N ASN A 210 -10.81 -4.82 24.43
CA ASN A 210 -9.41 -5.05 24.68
C ASN A 210 -9.11 -5.19 26.18
N ILE A 211 -7.95 -5.75 26.48
CA ILE A 211 -7.54 -6.16 27.82
C ILE A 211 -7.19 -4.95 28.70
N ALA A 212 -6.76 -3.86 28.10
CA ALA A 212 -6.11 -2.76 28.82
C ALA A 212 -7.05 -1.59 29.15
N GLY A 213 -8.38 -1.75 28.95
CA GLY A 213 -9.36 -0.69 29.23
C GLY A 213 -9.39 0.42 28.20
N SER A 214 -8.62 0.34 27.12
CA SER A 214 -8.75 1.20 25.96
C SER A 214 -9.91 0.73 25.10
N SER A 215 -10.59 1.66 24.43
CA SER A 215 -11.71 1.32 23.54
C SER A 215 -11.21 0.92 22.16
N ASP A 216 -11.60 -0.25 21.68
CA ASP A 216 -11.54 -0.61 20.28
C ASP A 216 -12.69 0.06 19.51
N PRO A 217 -12.49 0.36 18.22
CA PRO A 217 -11.22 0.48 17.51
C PRO A 217 -10.47 1.78 17.84
N MET A 218 -9.19 1.84 17.45
CA MET A 218 -8.37 3.03 17.60
C MET A 218 -8.27 3.80 16.28
N LEU A 219 -8.20 5.14 16.35
CA LEU A 219 -7.83 5.95 15.18
C LEU A 219 -6.31 5.99 15.06
N ILE A 220 -5.82 5.57 13.91
CA ILE A 220 -4.40 5.65 13.60
C ILE A 220 -4.07 7.06 13.09
N ASN A 221 -2.96 7.63 13.58
CA ASN A 221 -2.47 8.89 13.06
C ASN A 221 -1.99 8.71 11.62
N PRO A 222 -2.61 9.39 10.63
CA PRO A 222 -2.33 9.11 9.23
C PRO A 222 -1.09 9.81 8.67
N VAL A 223 -0.51 10.78 9.37
CA VAL A 223 0.54 11.66 8.82
C VAL A 223 1.79 11.77 9.66
N ASP A 224 1.70 11.54 10.98
CA ASP A 224 2.86 11.66 11.86
C ASP A 224 3.61 10.34 11.91
N SER A 225 4.42 10.08 10.91
CA SER A 225 5.18 8.86 10.83
C SER A 225 6.61 8.88 11.36
N PRO A 226 7.28 9.97 11.74
CA PRO A 226 8.42 9.86 12.64
C PRO A 226 7.95 9.82 14.10
N PRO A 227 8.57 9.00 14.96
CA PRO A 227 8.19 8.87 16.37
C PRO A 227 8.20 10.17 17.19
N THR A 228 8.88 11.19 16.70
CA THR A 228 9.05 12.48 17.37
C THR A 228 8.06 13.55 16.95
N ALA A 229 7.20 13.27 15.97
CA ALA A 229 6.34 14.25 15.34
C ALA A 229 4.84 13.97 15.52
N CYS A 230 4.45 13.15 16.50
CA CYS A 230 3.04 12.90 16.75
C CYS A 230 2.34 14.15 17.30
N GLY A 231 1.53 14.77 16.48
CA GLY A 231 0.61 15.85 16.91
C GLY A 231 -0.70 15.28 17.43
N ALA A 232 -1.08 15.64 18.65
CA ALA A 232 -2.33 15.17 19.23
C ALA A 232 -3.57 15.52 18.39
N SER A 233 -3.53 16.65 17.66
CA SER A 233 -4.58 17.06 16.73
C SER A 233 -4.73 16.15 15.51
N ASN A 234 -3.65 15.50 15.07
CA ASN A 234 -3.62 14.71 13.84
C ASN A 234 -4.27 13.32 14.00
N SER A 235 -4.54 12.88 15.21
CA SER A 235 -5.35 11.70 15.50
C SER A 235 -6.80 12.02 15.88
N SER A 236 -7.24 13.27 15.73
CA SER A 236 -8.65 13.62 15.91
C SER A 236 -9.51 13.05 14.79
N ALA A 237 -10.77 12.75 15.10
CA ALA A 237 -11.72 12.20 14.12
C ALA A 237 -11.93 13.13 12.91
N ASN A 238 -11.95 14.44 13.11
CA ASN A 238 -12.09 15.41 12.03
C ASN A 238 -10.88 15.43 11.10
N PHE A 239 -9.68 15.38 11.67
CA PHE A 239 -8.44 15.32 10.88
C PHE A 239 -8.29 14.00 10.14
N THR A 240 -8.65 12.88 10.77
CA THR A 240 -8.52 11.53 10.21
C THR A 240 -9.59 11.21 9.15
N ALA A 241 -10.76 11.89 9.22
CA ALA A 241 -11.88 11.59 8.34
C ALA A 241 -11.56 11.64 6.83
N PRO A 242 -10.84 12.61 6.26
CA PRO A 242 -10.46 12.58 4.84
C PRO A 242 -9.67 11.35 4.43
N PHE A 243 -8.76 10.86 5.29
CA PHE A 243 -7.98 9.64 5.06
C PHE A 243 -8.85 8.38 5.18
N LEU A 244 -9.82 8.39 6.08
CA LEU A 244 -10.85 7.34 6.16
C LEU A 244 -11.71 7.28 4.90
N CYS A 245 -12.07 8.45 4.32
CA CYS A 245 -12.82 8.52 3.08
C CYS A 245 -12.09 7.81 1.94
N GLN A 246 -10.83 8.17 1.75
CA GLN A 246 -10.00 7.66 0.65
C GLN A 246 -9.49 6.25 0.93
N GLY A 247 -9.22 5.91 2.19
CA GLY A 247 -8.61 4.65 2.60
C GLY A 247 -7.12 4.60 2.28
N ASN A 248 -6.44 5.75 2.25
CA ASN A 248 -5.06 5.90 1.78
C ASN A 248 -4.14 6.61 2.77
N SER A 249 -4.03 6.10 3.96
CA SER A 249 -2.93 6.42 4.83
C SER A 249 -1.85 5.35 4.69
N ALA A 250 -0.61 5.75 4.49
CA ALA A 250 0.47 4.82 4.21
C ALA A 250 1.22 4.44 5.48
N ILE A 251 1.33 3.14 5.76
CA ILE A 251 2.22 2.60 6.79
C ILE A 251 3.29 1.74 6.11
N ALA A 252 4.52 1.86 6.57
CA ALA A 252 5.56 0.96 6.10
C ALA A 252 5.31 -0.47 6.58
N ASN A 253 5.51 -1.44 5.69
CA ASN A 253 5.31 -2.87 5.97
C ASN A 253 6.11 -3.41 7.16
N ASN A 254 7.14 -2.71 7.58
CA ASN A 254 8.03 -3.08 8.68
C ASN A 254 8.00 -2.09 9.84
N ALA A 255 6.96 -1.26 9.93
CA ALA A 255 6.75 -0.45 11.12
C ALA A 255 6.55 -1.37 12.33
N SER A 256 7.25 -1.10 13.40
CA SER A 256 7.12 -1.88 14.64
C SER A 256 6.03 -1.33 15.55
N PHE A 257 5.54 -0.14 15.30
CA PHE A 257 4.47 0.51 16.05
C PHE A 257 3.78 1.58 15.21
N VAL A 258 2.63 2.00 15.68
CA VAL A 258 1.88 3.15 15.16
C VAL A 258 1.53 4.09 16.28
N TYR A 259 1.24 5.34 15.95
CA TYR A 259 0.59 6.26 16.87
C TYR A 259 -0.92 6.19 16.70
N ALA A 260 -1.61 6.01 17.81
CA ALA A 260 -3.05 5.86 17.83
C ALA A 260 -3.69 6.77 18.88
N ASN A 261 -4.93 7.13 18.62
CA ASN A 261 -5.83 7.72 19.60
C ASN A 261 -6.85 6.66 20.03
N THR A 262 -7.01 6.50 21.33
CA THR A 262 -7.99 5.55 21.87
C THR A 262 -9.41 6.07 21.68
N GLY A 263 -10.27 5.22 21.17
CA GLY A 263 -11.66 5.49 20.88
C GLY A 263 -11.92 6.14 19.51
N VAL A 264 -13.03 5.78 18.97
CA VAL A 264 -13.52 6.33 17.69
C VAL A 264 -14.59 7.35 17.97
N SER A 265 -14.31 8.61 17.69
CA SER A 265 -15.31 9.67 17.80
C SER A 265 -16.38 9.52 16.72
N ALA A 266 -17.63 9.45 17.13
CA ALA A 266 -18.73 8.90 16.36
C ALA A 266 -18.99 9.55 14.98
N GLY A 267 -19.30 10.84 14.94
CA GLY A 267 -19.89 11.45 13.75
C GLY A 267 -19.00 11.50 12.50
N PRO A 268 -17.79 12.07 12.55
CA PRO A 268 -16.94 12.19 11.36
C PRO A 268 -16.49 10.85 10.80
N VAL A 269 -16.19 9.85 11.66
CA VAL A 269 -15.79 8.51 11.26
C VAL A 269 -16.94 7.78 10.60
N GLU A 270 -18.14 7.83 11.18
CA GLU A 270 -19.36 7.26 10.60
C GLU A 270 -19.60 7.77 9.18
N LYS A 271 -19.59 9.09 9.00
CA LYS A 271 -19.79 9.74 7.69
C LYS A 271 -18.69 9.33 6.68
N ALA A 272 -17.46 9.25 7.15
CA ALA A 272 -16.34 8.84 6.30
C ALA A 272 -16.48 7.38 5.82
N LEU A 273 -16.83 6.46 6.69
CA LEU A 273 -17.05 5.05 6.34
C LEU A 273 -18.29 4.89 5.45
N ASN A 274 -19.37 5.61 5.76
CA ASN A 274 -20.62 5.48 5.03
C ASN A 274 -20.61 6.13 3.63
N SER A 275 -19.61 6.94 3.32
CA SER A 275 -19.35 7.39 1.94
C SER A 275 -19.20 6.22 0.97
N ARG A 276 -18.67 5.06 1.43
CA ARG A 276 -18.54 3.82 0.66
C ARG A 276 -19.89 3.24 0.25
N PHE A 277 -20.96 3.57 0.98
CA PHE A 277 -22.34 3.21 0.68
C PHE A 277 -23.14 4.32 -0.02
N ASN A 278 -22.44 5.27 -0.64
CA ASN A 278 -23.05 6.43 -1.31
C ASN A 278 -23.81 7.36 -0.34
N GLN A 279 -23.44 7.38 0.93
CA GLN A 279 -24.05 8.21 1.97
C GLN A 279 -23.15 9.40 2.30
N PHE A 280 -23.27 10.46 1.52
CA PHE A 280 -22.54 11.72 1.69
C PHE A 280 -23.42 12.71 2.46
N GLY A 281 -23.50 12.59 3.78
CA GLY A 281 -24.28 13.47 4.63
C GLY A 281 -23.69 14.89 4.71
N SER A 282 -24.51 15.86 5.12
CA SER A 282 -24.05 17.23 5.36
C SER A 282 -22.91 17.27 6.38
N GLY A 283 -21.87 18.06 6.11
CA GLY A 283 -20.65 18.11 6.93
C GLY A 283 -19.77 16.85 6.82
N SER A 284 -19.94 16.05 5.79
CA SER A 284 -18.99 14.97 5.47
C SER A 284 -17.68 15.56 4.95
N ALA A 285 -16.55 15.04 5.44
CA ALA A 285 -15.23 15.35 4.89
C ALA A 285 -14.98 14.66 3.53
N CYS A 286 -15.87 13.73 3.12
CA CYS A 286 -15.76 12.95 1.90
C CYS A 286 -16.48 13.63 0.75
N LEU A 287 -15.79 13.75 -0.38
CA LEU A 287 -16.37 14.17 -1.64
C LEU A 287 -16.41 12.96 -2.58
N ALA A 288 -17.53 12.75 -3.26
CA ALA A 288 -17.66 11.62 -4.19
C ALA A 288 -16.65 11.67 -5.36
N SER A 289 -16.13 12.85 -5.69
CA SER A 289 -15.09 13.03 -6.71
C SER A 289 -13.72 12.50 -6.29
N SER A 290 -13.38 12.59 -5.00
CA SER A 290 -12.09 12.11 -4.47
C SER A 290 -12.19 10.76 -3.76
N ALA A 291 -13.37 10.43 -3.24
CA ALA A 291 -13.67 9.19 -2.54
C ALA A 291 -15.01 8.64 -3.02
N PRO A 292 -15.08 8.10 -4.25
CA PRO A 292 -16.32 7.57 -4.81
C PRO A 292 -16.89 6.45 -3.93
N PRO A 293 -18.20 6.20 -3.98
CA PRO A 293 -18.79 5.06 -3.30
C PRO A 293 -18.29 3.75 -3.89
N ASP A 294 -18.60 2.65 -3.23
CA ASP A 294 -18.39 1.33 -3.83
C ASP A 294 -19.34 1.13 -5.02
N ARG A 295 -18.92 0.31 -5.98
CA ARG A 295 -19.79 -0.10 -7.09
C ARG A 295 -20.99 -0.91 -6.63
N ASN A 296 -20.87 -1.60 -5.48
CA ASN A 296 -21.93 -2.38 -4.85
C ASN A 296 -22.19 -1.82 -3.44
N VAL A 297 -23.19 -0.96 -3.34
CA VAL A 297 -23.63 -0.35 -2.07
C VAL A 297 -24.69 -1.15 -1.32
N ARG A 298 -24.87 -2.42 -1.68
CA ARG A 298 -25.85 -3.30 -1.02
C ARG A 298 -25.53 -3.47 0.45
N ASP A 299 -26.46 -3.15 1.31
CA ASP A 299 -26.40 -3.52 2.73
C ASP A 299 -26.66 -5.02 2.87
N TYR A 300 -25.87 -5.68 3.70
CA TYR A 300 -26.05 -7.10 4.04
C TYR A 300 -26.49 -7.22 5.51
N PRO A 301 -27.76 -7.00 5.82
CA PRO A 301 -28.28 -7.07 7.18
C PRO A 301 -28.22 -8.50 7.72
N PHE A 302 -28.12 -8.60 9.03
CA PHE A 302 -28.16 -9.88 9.74
C PHE A 302 -29.58 -10.40 9.83
N GLY A 303 -29.74 -11.69 9.94
CA GLY A 303 -31.01 -12.33 10.13
C GLY A 303 -31.06 -13.73 9.55
N ASP A 304 -32.26 -14.31 9.56
CA ASP A 304 -32.49 -15.62 8.99
C ASP A 304 -32.27 -15.59 7.47
N LEU A 305 -31.40 -16.46 6.99
CA LEU A 305 -31.11 -16.62 5.56
C LEU A 305 -32.32 -17.10 4.74
N SER A 306 -33.35 -17.64 5.39
CA SER A 306 -34.59 -18.06 4.74
C SER A 306 -35.45 -16.88 4.28
N ASN A 307 -35.25 -15.70 4.84
CA ASN A 307 -36.07 -14.51 4.62
C ASN A 307 -35.57 -13.52 3.59
N GLY A 308 -34.71 -13.94 2.74
CA GLY A 308 -34.23 -13.12 1.62
C GLY A 308 -32.72 -13.23 1.33
N PRO A 309 -32.37 -12.95 0.09
CA PRO A 309 -31.03 -13.27 -0.43
C PRO A 309 -29.89 -12.39 0.10
N ALA A 310 -30.19 -11.30 0.80
CA ALA A 310 -29.16 -10.36 1.29
C ALA A 310 -28.99 -10.36 2.82
N ARG A 311 -29.52 -11.36 3.50
CA ARG A 311 -29.39 -11.48 4.96
C ARG A 311 -28.32 -12.48 5.33
N TRP A 312 -27.60 -12.17 6.40
CA TRP A 312 -26.47 -12.94 6.87
C TRP A 312 -26.54 -13.17 8.37
N MET A 313 -25.67 -14.03 8.87
CA MET A 313 -25.61 -14.35 10.27
C MET A 313 -25.20 -13.15 11.12
N ASN A 314 -25.62 -13.15 12.37
CA ASN A 314 -25.27 -12.11 13.31
C ASN A 314 -23.74 -12.04 13.52
N PRO A 315 -23.19 -10.84 13.69
CA PRO A 315 -21.77 -10.69 13.98
C PRO A 315 -21.45 -11.19 15.39
N VAL A 316 -20.22 -11.53 15.58
CA VAL A 316 -19.69 -11.82 16.91
C VAL A 316 -19.60 -10.50 17.69
N GLN A 317 -20.35 -10.37 18.77
CA GLN A 317 -20.43 -9.12 19.53
C GLN A 317 -19.70 -9.16 20.86
N THR A 318 -19.87 -10.20 21.63
CA THR A 318 -19.45 -10.18 23.05
C THR A 318 -18.38 -11.21 23.40
N GLN A 319 -18.09 -12.16 22.55
CA GLN A 319 -17.22 -13.29 22.86
C GLN A 319 -15.77 -13.10 22.38
N GLN A 320 -15.44 -11.90 21.92
CA GLN A 320 -14.10 -11.53 21.51
C GLN A 320 -13.33 -10.78 22.58
N SER A 321 -13.90 -10.70 23.79
CA SER A 321 -13.11 -10.23 24.90
C SER A 321 -12.02 -11.24 25.16
N GLN A 322 -10.81 -10.85 24.87
CA GLN A 322 -9.65 -11.53 25.42
C GLN A 322 -9.75 -11.39 26.95
N THR A 323 -9.87 -12.50 27.65
CA THR A 323 -9.69 -12.50 29.10
C THR A 323 -8.21 -12.74 29.35
N HIS A 324 -7.49 -11.71 29.73
CA HIS A 324 -6.14 -11.85 30.18
C HIS A 324 -6.16 -12.44 31.61
N ASN A 325 -5.82 -13.69 31.75
CA ASN A 325 -5.51 -14.28 33.04
C ASN A 325 -4.05 -13.99 33.36
N ALA A 326 -3.81 -13.20 34.39
CA ALA A 326 -2.47 -12.78 34.83
C ALA A 326 -1.48 -13.92 35.14
N GLY A 327 -1.92 -15.17 35.15
CA GLY A 327 -1.07 -16.35 35.39
C GLY A 327 -0.93 -17.34 34.26
N THR A 328 -1.79 -17.28 33.19
CA THR A 328 -1.85 -18.30 32.13
C THR A 328 -1.84 -17.74 30.72
N GLY A 329 -1.74 -16.42 30.57
CA GLY A 329 -1.81 -15.78 29.26
C GLY A 329 -3.24 -15.54 28.76
N LEU A 330 -3.40 -15.28 27.47
CA LEU A 330 -4.65 -14.93 26.84
C LEU A 330 -5.57 -16.15 26.68
N ALA A 331 -6.73 -16.13 27.32
CA ALA A 331 -7.80 -17.08 27.03
C ALA A 331 -8.61 -16.55 25.83
N LEU A 332 -8.50 -17.22 24.72
CA LEU A 332 -9.27 -16.93 23.51
C LEU A 332 -10.71 -17.45 23.70
N ASN A 333 -11.65 -16.56 23.88
CA ASN A 333 -13.06 -16.88 23.69
C ASN A 333 -13.37 -16.83 22.19
N VAL A 334 -12.91 -17.81 21.45
CA VAL A 334 -13.31 -17.97 20.05
C VAL A 334 -14.76 -18.50 20.04
N PRO A 335 -15.73 -17.74 19.53
CA PRO A 335 -17.10 -18.20 19.54
C PRO A 335 -17.25 -19.44 18.66
N VAL A 336 -17.78 -20.48 19.23
CA VAL A 336 -18.02 -21.76 18.57
C VAL A 336 -19.37 -21.76 17.85
N SER A 337 -20.21 -20.76 18.09
CA SER A 337 -21.58 -20.69 17.60
C SER A 337 -21.64 -20.18 16.15
N ALA A 338 -22.19 -20.98 15.26
CA ALA A 338 -22.38 -20.60 13.85
C ALA A 338 -23.43 -19.53 13.61
N THR A 339 -24.19 -19.14 14.64
CA THR A 339 -25.12 -18.00 14.54
C THR A 339 -24.43 -16.65 14.44
N THR A 340 -23.11 -16.63 14.53
CA THR A 340 -22.28 -15.43 14.60
C THR A 340 -21.32 -15.29 13.41
N VAL A 341 -21.46 -16.08 12.36
CA VAL A 341 -20.55 -16.10 11.22
C VAL A 341 -20.96 -15.08 10.16
N GLY A 342 -20.02 -14.28 9.72
CA GLY A 342 -20.15 -13.51 8.50
C GLY A 342 -19.90 -14.41 7.29
N VAL A 343 -20.65 -14.22 6.22
CA VAL A 343 -20.69 -15.18 5.15
C VAL A 343 -20.43 -14.56 3.78
N LEU A 344 -19.79 -13.45 3.78
CA LEU A 344 -19.24 -12.93 2.54
C LEU A 344 -17.89 -13.57 2.29
N TRP A 345 -17.86 -14.71 1.76
CA TRP A 345 -16.69 -15.45 1.34
C TRP A 345 -15.94 -14.73 0.20
N THR A 346 -15.63 -13.49 0.47
CA THR A 346 -15.41 -12.51 -0.58
C THR A 346 -14.03 -12.57 -1.22
N TYR A 347 -12.99 -12.59 -0.41
CA TYR A 347 -11.65 -12.36 -0.94
C TYR A 347 -10.68 -13.42 -0.52
N SER A 348 -11.06 -14.19 0.50
CA SER A 348 -10.15 -15.15 1.07
C SER A 348 -10.94 -16.27 1.73
N ARG A 349 -10.80 -17.45 1.21
CA ARG A 349 -11.32 -18.65 1.87
C ARG A 349 -10.56 -18.91 3.14
N PRO A 350 -11.20 -19.48 4.18
CA PRO A 350 -10.48 -20.05 5.30
C PRO A 350 -9.42 -21.03 4.82
N LEU A 351 -8.29 -21.02 5.49
CA LEU A 351 -7.16 -21.87 5.16
C LEU A 351 -7.01 -22.96 6.22
N LYS A 352 -6.55 -24.11 5.80
CA LYS A 352 -6.07 -25.16 6.68
C LYS A 352 -4.68 -24.76 7.19
N VAL A 353 -4.28 -25.33 8.31
CA VAL A 353 -2.93 -25.18 8.81
C VAL A 353 -2.30 -26.55 9.01
N THR A 354 -1.01 -26.62 8.80
CA THR A 354 -0.19 -27.81 9.05
C THR A 354 0.90 -27.50 10.06
N GLY A 355 1.39 -28.51 10.76
CA GLY A 355 2.44 -28.34 11.76
C GLY A 355 1.96 -28.59 13.18
N THR A 356 2.69 -28.05 14.15
CA THR A 356 2.45 -28.21 15.58
C THR A 356 2.33 -26.83 16.27
N PRO A 357 1.75 -26.76 17.47
CA PRO A 357 1.67 -25.51 18.22
C PRO A 357 3.02 -24.77 18.27
N GLY A 358 2.99 -23.50 17.90
CA GLY A 358 4.18 -22.65 17.79
C GLY A 358 4.94 -22.71 16.46
N ASN A 359 4.64 -23.72 15.60
CA ASN A 359 5.28 -23.91 14.28
C ASN A 359 4.23 -24.28 13.22
N TYR A 360 3.13 -23.55 13.22
CA TYR A 360 2.10 -23.69 12.19
C TYR A 360 2.50 -23.00 10.89
N THR A 361 2.17 -23.64 9.78
CA THR A 361 2.36 -23.10 8.44
C THR A 361 1.04 -23.12 7.67
N GLU A 362 0.88 -22.17 6.78
CA GLU A 362 -0.27 -22.06 5.89
C GLU A 362 -0.40 -23.32 5.02
N GLY A 363 -1.63 -23.83 4.95
CA GLY A 363 -2.00 -24.98 4.14
C GLY A 363 -2.99 -24.59 3.04
N ALA A 364 -3.62 -25.61 2.44
CA ALA A 364 -4.61 -25.41 1.38
C ALA A 364 -5.88 -24.71 1.91
N ALA A 365 -6.58 -24.01 1.02
CA ALA A 365 -7.90 -23.46 1.34
C ALA A 365 -8.91 -24.60 1.56
N PHE A 366 -9.85 -24.36 2.47
CA PHE A 366 -10.99 -25.26 2.66
C PHE A 366 -11.86 -25.32 1.40
N ASP A 367 -12.35 -26.49 1.09
CA ASP A 367 -13.34 -26.65 0.04
C ASP A 367 -14.74 -26.21 0.52
N VAL A 368 -15.59 -25.89 -0.45
CA VAL A 368 -16.98 -25.53 -0.21
C VAL A 368 -17.77 -26.64 0.49
N SER A 369 -17.47 -27.89 0.22
CA SER A 369 -18.08 -29.05 0.87
C SER A 369 -17.77 -29.14 2.37
N GLU A 370 -16.66 -28.51 2.80
CA GLU A 370 -16.21 -28.48 4.19
C GLU A 370 -16.80 -27.31 5.00
N TRP A 371 -17.65 -26.50 4.39
CA TRP A 371 -18.28 -25.33 5.02
C TRP A 371 -18.99 -25.66 6.33
N SER A 372 -19.73 -26.77 6.37
CA SER A 372 -20.46 -27.21 7.56
C SER A 372 -19.55 -27.61 8.71
N GLU A 373 -18.30 -27.93 8.43
CA GLU A 373 -17.31 -28.25 9.46
C GLU A 373 -16.70 -26.99 10.07
N LEU A 374 -16.50 -25.97 9.23
CA LEU A 374 -15.98 -24.67 9.66
C LEU A 374 -16.98 -23.92 10.53
N TYR A 375 -18.24 -23.90 10.11
CA TYR A 375 -19.30 -23.05 10.68
C TYR A 375 -20.42 -23.89 11.28
N TYR A 376 -20.05 -24.77 12.18
CA TYR A 376 -20.99 -25.65 12.89
C TYR A 376 -21.69 -24.90 14.02
N ASN A 377 -23.03 -25.06 14.15
CA ASN A 377 -23.85 -24.41 15.17
C ASN A 377 -24.61 -25.39 16.10
N GLY A 378 -24.15 -26.61 16.24
CA GLY A 378 -24.82 -27.60 17.08
C GLY A 378 -25.68 -28.60 16.28
N SER A 379 -26.69 -29.16 16.88
CA SER A 379 -27.56 -30.19 16.26
C SER A 379 -28.96 -29.65 16.04
N PRO A 380 -29.56 -29.81 14.88
CA PRO A 380 -28.96 -30.34 13.67
C PRO A 380 -27.95 -29.38 13.05
N ARG A 381 -26.98 -29.87 12.29
CA ARG A 381 -25.97 -29.06 11.61
C ARG A 381 -26.60 -28.18 10.53
N ASN A 382 -27.27 -27.15 10.97
CA ASN A 382 -27.81 -26.11 10.10
C ASN A 382 -26.68 -25.10 9.79
N ALA A 383 -25.57 -25.58 9.27
CA ALA A 383 -24.62 -24.72 8.66
C ALA A 383 -25.30 -23.87 7.60
N VAL A 384 -24.82 -22.65 7.42
CA VAL A 384 -25.23 -21.82 6.30
C VAL A 384 -25.17 -22.66 5.04
N LYS A 385 -26.33 -22.81 4.42
CA LYS A 385 -26.40 -23.64 3.23
C LYS A 385 -25.59 -22.97 2.12
N PRO A 386 -24.61 -23.67 1.56
CA PRO A 386 -23.85 -23.15 0.41
C PRO A 386 -24.74 -22.67 -0.75
N GLY A 387 -25.92 -23.24 -0.93
CA GLY A 387 -26.89 -22.82 -1.92
C GLY A 387 -27.46 -21.40 -1.75
N SER A 388 -27.14 -20.70 -0.65
CA SER A 388 -27.48 -19.29 -0.48
C SER A 388 -26.51 -18.36 -1.23
N TYR A 389 -25.37 -18.87 -1.71
CA TYR A 389 -24.44 -18.12 -2.52
C TYR A 389 -24.79 -18.17 -4.00
N PRO A 390 -24.55 -17.08 -4.76
CA PRO A 390 -24.67 -17.12 -6.20
C PRO A 390 -23.63 -18.09 -6.81
N SER A 391 -24.03 -18.76 -7.88
CA SER A 391 -23.14 -19.57 -8.74
C SER A 391 -22.27 -20.62 -8.03
N GLY A 392 -22.86 -21.36 -7.07
CA GLY A 392 -22.18 -22.52 -6.47
C GLY A 392 -20.94 -22.18 -5.64
N LEU A 393 -20.87 -21.01 -5.03
CA LEU A 393 -19.83 -20.55 -4.12
C LEU A 393 -18.48 -20.20 -4.77
N SER A 394 -18.42 -20.17 -6.09
CA SER A 394 -17.18 -19.75 -6.79
C SER A 394 -16.96 -18.25 -6.76
N ALA A 395 -18.02 -17.47 -6.52
CA ALA A 395 -17.98 -16.01 -6.44
C ALA A 395 -18.58 -15.51 -5.13
N SER A 396 -18.08 -14.39 -4.67
CA SER A 396 -18.65 -13.67 -3.55
C SER A 396 -19.94 -12.95 -3.94
N PRO A 397 -20.98 -12.91 -3.09
CA PRO A 397 -22.14 -12.05 -3.32
C PRO A 397 -21.76 -10.59 -3.60
N TYR A 398 -20.73 -10.10 -2.95
CA TYR A 398 -20.24 -8.74 -3.18
C TYR A 398 -19.64 -8.53 -4.59
N ALA A 399 -19.12 -9.56 -5.21
CA ALA A 399 -18.57 -9.50 -6.56
C ALA A 399 -19.63 -9.46 -7.67
N GLU A 400 -20.89 -9.75 -7.33
CA GLU A 400 -22.01 -9.67 -8.26
C GLU A 400 -22.17 -8.26 -8.85
N THR A 401 -22.67 -8.21 -10.07
CA THR A 401 -22.93 -6.95 -10.81
C THR A 401 -24.41 -6.74 -11.09
N SER A 402 -25.24 -7.66 -10.67
CA SER A 402 -26.71 -7.65 -10.82
C SER A 402 -27.35 -8.56 -9.77
N GLY A 403 -28.69 -8.58 -9.71
CA GLY A 403 -29.42 -9.48 -8.85
C GLY A 403 -29.54 -9.00 -7.40
N PRO A 404 -29.97 -9.90 -6.50
CA PRO A 404 -30.37 -9.51 -5.14
C PRO A 404 -29.20 -9.10 -4.23
N TYR A 405 -27.98 -9.51 -4.57
CA TYR A 405 -26.78 -9.19 -3.79
C TYR A 405 -26.08 -7.93 -4.25
N PHE A 406 -26.58 -7.29 -5.30
CA PHE A 406 -26.03 -6.10 -5.90
C PHE A 406 -26.98 -4.91 -5.79
N LEU A 407 -26.41 -3.75 -5.51
CA LEU A 407 -27.06 -2.45 -5.60
C LEU A 407 -26.07 -1.41 -6.08
N ALA A 408 -26.29 -0.89 -7.29
CA ALA A 408 -25.46 0.19 -7.80
C ALA A 408 -25.74 1.50 -7.04
N PRO A 409 -24.74 2.37 -6.83
CA PRO A 409 -24.99 3.71 -6.33
C PRO A 409 -25.80 4.51 -7.34
N THR A 410 -26.77 5.31 -6.85
CA THR A 410 -27.78 5.97 -7.71
C THR A 410 -27.31 7.33 -8.23
N VAL A 411 -26.41 8.01 -7.53
CA VAL A 411 -26.07 9.42 -7.83
C VAL A 411 -24.61 9.56 -8.32
N ASN A 412 -23.72 8.73 -7.77
CA ASN A 412 -22.29 8.83 -8.04
C ASN A 412 -21.79 7.55 -8.71
N THR A 413 -20.81 7.67 -9.61
CA THR A 413 -20.16 6.49 -10.19
C THR A 413 -19.38 5.74 -9.12
N GLY A 414 -19.68 4.46 -8.93
CA GLY A 414 -19.00 3.62 -7.96
C GLY A 414 -17.64 3.12 -8.43
N ALA A 415 -16.70 3.01 -7.52
CA ALA A 415 -15.40 2.38 -7.74
C ALA A 415 -15.37 0.97 -7.12
N LYS A 416 -14.53 0.10 -7.69
CA LYS A 416 -14.38 -1.27 -7.22
C LYS A 416 -13.64 -1.31 -5.88
N ASP A 417 -14.03 -2.27 -5.04
CA ASP A 417 -13.30 -2.64 -3.81
C ASP A 417 -13.21 -1.55 -2.74
N ARG A 418 -14.09 -0.54 -2.79
CA ARG A 418 -14.11 0.55 -1.81
C ARG A 418 -14.51 0.11 -0.39
N ARG A 419 -15.21 -1.01 -0.26
CA ARG A 419 -15.62 -1.58 1.03
C ARG A 419 -14.58 -2.54 1.61
N LEU A 420 -13.54 -2.84 0.85
CA LEU A 420 -12.35 -3.51 1.38
C LEU A 420 -11.45 -2.50 2.05
N MET A 421 -11.21 -2.72 3.32
CA MET A 421 -10.39 -1.86 4.14
C MET A 421 -9.17 -2.65 4.63
N ASN A 422 -8.02 -2.05 4.53
CA ASN A 422 -6.81 -2.56 5.16
C ASN A 422 -6.71 -1.94 6.55
N LEU A 423 -7.01 -2.69 7.60
CA LEU A 423 -6.95 -2.23 8.98
C LEU A 423 -5.67 -2.72 9.64
N VAL A 424 -5.16 -1.90 10.55
CA VAL A 424 -3.96 -2.21 11.32
C VAL A 424 -4.33 -3.14 12.47
N ILE A 425 -3.61 -4.25 12.61
CA ILE A 425 -3.75 -5.18 13.74
C ILE A 425 -2.68 -4.84 14.78
N LEU A 426 -3.13 -4.56 15.99
CA LEU A 426 -2.34 -4.01 17.08
C LEU A 426 -2.19 -5.00 18.22
N ASP A 427 -1.06 -4.92 18.92
CA ASP A 427 -0.91 -5.54 20.23
C ASP A 427 -1.46 -4.60 21.32
N CYS A 428 -2.67 -4.89 21.76
CA CYS A 428 -3.32 -4.15 22.83
C CYS A 428 -3.12 -4.74 24.22
N THR A 429 -2.24 -5.71 24.38
CA THR A 429 -1.88 -6.28 25.72
C THR A 429 -1.03 -5.31 26.51
N ILE A 430 -0.31 -4.45 25.82
CA ILE A 430 0.46 -3.36 26.43
C ILE A 430 -0.50 -2.19 26.60
N PRO A 431 -0.70 -1.70 27.83
CA PRO A 431 -1.57 -0.55 28.05
C PRO A 431 -1.09 0.65 27.23
N ALA A 432 -1.88 1.04 26.27
CA ALA A 432 -1.57 2.21 25.43
C ALA A 432 -1.84 3.54 26.16
N GLY A 433 -2.08 3.54 27.45
CA GLY A 433 -2.50 4.74 28.16
C GLY A 433 -3.87 5.27 27.70
N SER A 434 -4.16 6.51 27.98
CA SER A 434 -5.37 7.19 27.50
C SER A 434 -5.01 8.46 26.74
N GLY A 435 -5.74 8.74 25.67
CA GLY A 435 -5.60 9.97 24.89
C GLY A 435 -4.95 9.81 23.52
N ALA A 436 -4.51 10.92 22.96
CA ALA A 436 -3.90 10.99 21.64
C ALA A 436 -2.42 10.59 21.68
N CYS A 437 -1.88 10.21 20.54
CA CYS A 437 -0.47 9.87 20.35
C CYS A 437 0.02 8.69 21.21
N GLN A 438 -0.83 7.72 21.44
CA GLN A 438 -0.42 6.48 22.09
C GLN A 438 0.41 5.64 21.14
N LYS A 439 1.58 5.20 21.61
CA LYS A 439 2.46 4.31 20.83
C LYS A 439 2.01 2.88 21.04
N VAL A 440 1.47 2.26 19.98
CA VAL A 440 0.91 0.90 20.04
C VAL A 440 1.70 0.00 19.08
N PRO A 441 2.16 -1.18 19.54
CA PRO A 441 2.89 -2.10 18.68
C PRO A 441 2.02 -2.58 17.50
N LEU A 442 2.61 -2.55 16.31
CA LEU A 442 2.01 -3.04 15.08
C LEU A 442 2.37 -4.51 14.88
N LEU A 443 1.36 -5.37 14.80
CA LEU A 443 1.53 -6.80 14.51
C LEU A 443 1.42 -7.13 13.02
N GLY A 444 0.52 -6.44 12.32
CA GLY A 444 0.29 -6.66 10.91
C GLY A 444 -0.83 -5.77 10.35
N VAL A 445 -1.15 -6.00 9.10
CA VAL A 445 -2.28 -5.37 8.42
C VAL A 445 -3.22 -6.46 7.93
N GLY A 446 -4.47 -6.37 8.31
CA GLY A 446 -5.52 -7.29 7.88
C GLY A 446 -6.44 -6.63 6.87
N ARG A 447 -6.94 -7.43 5.93
CA ARG A 447 -8.01 -7.02 5.01
C ARG A 447 -9.35 -7.31 5.64
N PHE A 448 -10.20 -6.29 5.68
CA PHE A 448 -11.54 -6.38 6.26
C PHE A 448 -12.56 -5.82 5.28
N PHE A 449 -13.65 -6.53 5.12
CA PHE A 449 -14.76 -6.11 4.28
C PHE A 449 -15.84 -5.42 5.12
N LEU A 450 -16.16 -4.17 4.81
CA LEU A 450 -17.23 -3.42 5.47
C LEU A 450 -18.59 -3.93 4.99
N GLN A 451 -19.26 -4.71 5.84
CA GLN A 451 -20.47 -5.46 5.49
C GLN A 451 -21.73 -4.58 5.44
N ARG A 452 -21.79 -3.60 6.33
CA ARG A 452 -22.94 -2.71 6.50
C ARG A 452 -22.47 -1.27 6.69
N PRO A 453 -23.33 -0.27 6.45
CA PRO A 453 -23.07 1.09 6.92
C PRO A 453 -22.76 1.09 8.41
N ALA A 454 -21.75 1.86 8.79
CA ALA A 454 -21.36 2.06 10.18
C ALA A 454 -22.42 2.85 10.91
N SER A 455 -22.70 2.50 12.17
CA SER A 455 -23.52 3.26 13.09
C SER A 455 -22.74 3.48 14.38
N MET A 456 -22.36 4.72 14.68
CA MET A 456 -21.53 5.08 15.83
C MET A 456 -22.32 5.65 16.99
N SER A 457 -23.62 5.95 16.77
CA SER A 457 -24.50 6.58 17.76
C SER A 457 -25.83 5.83 17.88
N GLY A 458 -26.54 5.99 19.00
CA GLY A 458 -27.83 5.38 19.25
C GLY A 458 -27.77 3.95 19.80
N GLY A 459 -28.91 3.28 19.85
CA GLY A 459 -29.07 1.93 20.43
C GLY A 459 -28.57 0.78 19.56
N SER A 460 -28.30 1.05 18.29
CA SER A 460 -27.83 0.04 17.31
C SER A 460 -26.41 0.37 16.83
N LYS A 461 -25.52 0.74 17.75
CA LYS A 461 -24.12 0.97 17.40
C LYS A 461 -23.46 -0.30 16.87
N GLY A 462 -22.70 -0.16 15.80
CA GLY A 462 -21.95 -1.26 15.24
C GLY A 462 -21.05 -0.84 14.08
N LEU A 463 -19.90 -1.44 13.99
CA LEU A 463 -18.98 -1.35 12.86
C LEU A 463 -18.64 -2.79 12.44
N TYR A 464 -19.40 -3.29 11.50
CA TYR A 464 -19.40 -4.69 11.11
C TYR A 464 -18.45 -4.94 9.96
N VAL A 465 -17.39 -5.65 10.24
CA VAL A 465 -16.35 -5.97 9.26
C VAL A 465 -16.07 -7.48 9.23
N GLU A 466 -15.99 -8.05 8.04
CA GLU A 466 -15.61 -9.44 7.83
C GLU A 466 -14.10 -9.53 7.59
N PHE A 467 -13.43 -10.39 8.33
CA PHE A 467 -12.00 -10.59 8.16
C PHE A 467 -11.70 -11.45 6.94
N ALA A 468 -10.84 -10.97 6.06
CA ALA A 468 -10.50 -11.60 4.80
C ALA A 468 -9.02 -12.04 4.68
N GLY A 469 -8.31 -12.05 5.80
CA GLY A 469 -6.92 -12.51 5.90
C GLY A 469 -5.92 -11.38 6.09
N LEU A 470 -4.73 -11.74 6.51
CA LEU A 470 -3.60 -10.80 6.60
C LEU A 470 -3.15 -10.39 5.20
N ILE A 471 -2.71 -9.16 5.11
CA ILE A 471 -1.92 -8.72 3.97
C ILE A 471 -0.50 -9.17 4.24
N GLU A 472 -0.08 -10.19 3.53
CA GLU A 472 1.30 -10.62 3.59
C GLU A 472 2.19 -9.46 3.08
N PRO A 473 3.25 -9.11 3.81
CA PRO A 473 4.30 -8.35 3.20
C PRO A 473 4.84 -9.21 2.07
N VAL A 474 4.49 -8.87 0.84
CA VAL A 474 5.03 -9.57 -0.32
C VAL A 474 6.55 -9.42 -0.20
N PRO A 475 7.32 -10.51 -0.10
CA PRO A 475 8.78 -10.45 0.02
C PRO A 475 9.44 -9.69 -1.14
N ASN A 476 8.72 -9.62 -2.26
CA ASN A 476 8.96 -8.77 -3.41
C ASN A 476 7.94 -7.63 -3.43
N SER A 477 7.80 -6.88 -2.33
CA SER A 477 7.02 -5.66 -2.39
C SER A 477 7.49 -4.85 -3.60
N GLU A 478 6.59 -4.61 -4.52
CA GLU A 478 6.86 -3.94 -5.78
C GLU A 478 7.59 -2.64 -5.50
N ILE A 479 8.86 -2.60 -5.88
CA ILE A 479 9.66 -1.40 -5.75
C ILE A 479 9.38 -0.62 -7.01
N LYS A 480 8.89 0.59 -6.85
CA LYS A 480 8.56 1.47 -7.98
C LYS A 480 9.60 2.56 -8.11
N LEU A 481 9.93 2.87 -9.35
CA LEU A 481 10.52 4.14 -9.72
C LEU A 481 9.41 5.18 -9.72
N TYR A 482 9.68 6.30 -9.05
CA TYR A 482 8.77 7.45 -9.00
C TYR A 482 9.24 8.58 -9.93
N ARG A 483 10.50 8.57 -10.28
CA ARG A 483 11.18 9.43 -11.27
C ARG A 483 12.45 8.77 -11.75
#